data_ba9b1f82a0e9c7d343fa2e2e6faa0368
#
_entry.id   ba9b1f82a0e9c7d343fa2e2e6faa0368
#
_cell.length_a   1.000
_cell.length_b   1.000
_cell.length_c   1.000
_cell.angle_alpha   90.00
_cell.angle_beta   90.00
_cell.angle_gamma   90.00
#
_symmetry.space_group_name_H-M   'P 1'
#
loop_
_entity.id
_entity.type
_entity.pdbx_description
1 polymer ?
#
loop_
_entity_poly.entity_id
_entity_poly.type
_entity_poly.pdbx_seq_one_letter_code
_entity_poly.pdbx_strand_id
1 'polypeptide(L)'
;MTRALDAAGADGFCVATLDEAIALREAGIEKPILVLFPIPPEVAREARRRSIAVTASDRRLLDGLLAATGAEPDAPVLEVQLELETGLGRGGFGAGDAWQAASDVSSAPGVRLAGAWTHLQAPGDDGRTAAQVAAFERISGDLAARGIAVGRRHLAASGSLVLGEAVSLDGVRPGLATYGLVPDELLGRAAPNGLRPVLSLHARPVRVADLPAGTGISYGPSFTTARPSRIATLPLGYADGWARALSNRAEALVRGGRVPLVGNVAMDAVMADVTDVPGEPVGVHDEFVLIGQQGDAVITAADVAAARDTNSWEVVTTIAARVPRVYHAASVPRETRTLVGDEVGRRSARA
;
A
#
# COMPACT_ATOMS: atom_id res chain seq x y z
N MET A 1 4.25 0.59 11.07
CA MET A 1 4.89 1.30 9.93
C MET A 1 5.00 2.81 10.23
N THR A 2 3.91 3.57 10.39
CA THR A 2 3.93 5.04 10.53
C THR A 2 4.86 5.53 11.65
N ARG A 3 4.81 4.91 12.85
CA ARG A 3 5.73 5.24 13.95
C ARG A 3 7.21 5.00 13.59
N ALA A 4 7.50 3.99 12.78
CA ALA A 4 8.87 3.74 12.32
C ALA A 4 9.34 4.79 11.31
N LEU A 5 8.47 5.22 10.41
CA LEU A 5 8.75 6.30 9.46
C LEU A 5 8.89 7.64 10.16
N ASP A 6 8.05 7.93 11.15
CA ASP A 6 8.14 9.13 11.99
C ASP A 6 9.49 9.19 12.74
N ALA A 7 9.87 8.09 13.39
CA ALA A 7 11.17 7.97 14.06
C ALA A 7 12.36 8.04 13.09
N ALA A 8 12.18 7.66 11.83
CA ALA A 8 13.18 7.76 10.77
C ALA A 8 13.26 9.15 10.13
N GLY A 9 12.44 10.12 10.57
CA GLY A 9 12.50 11.51 10.14
C GLY A 9 11.59 11.86 8.96
N ALA A 10 10.50 11.12 8.73
CA ALA A 10 9.48 11.56 7.77
C ALA A 10 8.92 12.94 8.18
N ASP A 11 8.78 13.85 7.22
CA ASP A 11 8.27 15.21 7.47
C ASP A 11 6.75 15.27 7.66
N GLY A 12 6.03 14.27 7.14
CA GLY A 12 4.58 14.16 7.21
C GLY A 12 4.08 12.87 6.58
N PHE A 13 2.77 12.70 6.56
CA PHE A 13 2.11 11.49 6.07
C PHE A 13 0.98 11.83 5.11
N CYS A 14 0.84 11.01 4.06
CA CYS A 14 -0.31 11.03 3.19
C CYS A 14 -1.11 9.74 3.38
N VAL A 15 -2.41 9.88 3.52
CA VAL A 15 -3.35 8.76 3.63
C VAL A 15 -4.49 8.91 2.64
N ALA A 16 -5.23 7.86 2.36
CA ALA A 16 -6.32 7.92 1.40
C ALA A 16 -7.60 8.54 2.03
N THR A 17 -7.91 8.19 3.29
CA THR A 17 -9.17 8.54 3.93
C THR A 17 -8.98 9.33 5.23
N LEU A 18 -10.04 10.03 5.65
CA LEU A 18 -10.04 10.76 6.92
C LEU A 18 -9.93 9.79 8.11
N ASP A 19 -10.55 8.62 8.05
CA ASP A 19 -10.48 7.63 9.14
C ASP A 19 -9.05 7.15 9.37
N GLU A 20 -8.28 6.94 8.30
CA GLU A 20 -6.85 6.63 8.42
C GLU A 20 -6.07 7.78 9.08
N ALA A 21 -6.36 9.03 8.70
CA ALA A 21 -5.73 10.20 9.30
C ALA A 21 -6.07 10.32 10.80
N ILE A 22 -7.32 10.08 11.18
CA ILE A 22 -7.78 10.05 12.56
C ILE A 22 -7.04 8.96 13.34
N ALA A 23 -6.96 7.75 12.80
CA ALA A 23 -6.24 6.66 13.43
C ALA A 23 -4.74 6.98 13.66
N LEU A 24 -4.10 7.73 12.74
CA LEU A 24 -2.74 8.21 12.94
C LEU A 24 -2.65 9.24 14.08
N ARG A 25 -3.59 10.19 14.17
CA ARG A 25 -3.66 11.14 15.29
C ARG A 25 -3.86 10.42 16.63
N GLU A 26 -4.75 9.46 16.69
CA GLU A 26 -4.98 8.63 17.89
C GLU A 26 -3.76 7.76 18.26
N ALA A 27 -2.96 7.39 17.28
CA ALA A 27 -1.67 6.72 17.50
C ALA A 27 -0.54 7.66 17.97
N GLY A 28 -0.82 8.98 18.16
CA GLY A 28 0.12 9.97 18.65
C GLY A 28 1.02 10.58 17.57
N ILE A 29 0.65 10.48 16.29
CA ILE A 29 1.38 11.14 15.21
C ILE A 29 1.02 12.64 15.19
N GLU A 30 1.98 13.49 15.46
CA GLU A 30 1.82 14.97 15.48
C GLU A 30 2.22 15.63 14.15
N LYS A 31 3.02 14.96 13.34
CA LYS A 31 3.47 15.45 12.03
C LYS A 31 2.29 15.80 11.11
N PRO A 32 2.49 16.67 10.11
CA PRO A 32 1.47 16.97 9.11
C PRO A 32 0.88 15.72 8.48
N ILE A 33 -0.45 15.68 8.34
CA ILE A 33 -1.16 14.60 7.65
C ILE A 33 -2.02 15.22 6.56
N LEU A 34 -1.91 14.68 5.34
CA LEU A 34 -2.74 15.04 4.19
C LEU A 34 -3.63 13.86 3.79
N VAL A 35 -4.93 14.09 3.72
CA VAL A 35 -5.87 13.15 3.11
C VAL A 35 -5.91 13.40 1.61
N LEU A 36 -5.53 12.38 0.80
CA LEU A 36 -5.37 12.51 -0.64
C LEU A 36 -6.69 12.48 -1.41
N PHE A 37 -7.69 11.72 -0.95
CA PHE A 37 -9.01 11.76 -1.56
C PHE A 37 -9.89 12.83 -0.92
N PRO A 38 -10.78 13.49 -1.70
CA PRO A 38 -11.71 14.46 -1.14
C PRO A 38 -12.55 13.84 -0.04
N ILE A 39 -12.72 14.57 1.05
CA ILE A 39 -13.59 14.16 2.15
C ILE A 39 -15.03 14.66 1.95
N PRO A 40 -16.04 13.99 2.51
CA PRO A 40 -17.39 14.53 2.57
C PRO A 40 -17.41 15.86 3.33
N PRO A 41 -18.16 16.88 2.86
CA PRO A 41 -18.24 18.19 3.53
C PRO A 41 -18.65 18.11 5.00
N GLU A 42 -19.47 17.15 5.36
CA GLU A 42 -20.02 16.95 6.71
C GLU A 42 -18.96 16.69 7.78
N VAL A 43 -17.81 16.14 7.36
CA VAL A 43 -16.71 15.82 8.26
C VAL A 43 -15.55 16.85 8.21
N ALA A 44 -15.72 17.96 7.48
CA ALA A 44 -14.70 19.01 7.35
C ALA A 44 -14.28 19.61 8.71
N ARG A 45 -15.24 19.80 9.62
CA ARG A 45 -14.97 20.30 10.98
C ARG A 45 -14.14 19.32 11.81
N GLU A 46 -14.31 18.03 11.61
CA GLU A 46 -13.49 17.01 12.29
C GLU A 46 -12.04 17.04 11.79
N ALA A 47 -11.84 17.10 10.48
CA ALA A 47 -10.50 17.28 9.89
C ALA A 47 -9.83 18.54 10.43
N ARG A 48 -10.57 19.66 10.48
CA ARG A 48 -10.10 20.93 11.02
C ARG A 48 -9.65 20.83 12.48
N ARG A 49 -10.51 20.27 13.36
CA ARG A 49 -10.20 20.13 14.80
C ARG A 49 -8.96 19.28 15.06
N ARG A 50 -8.71 18.29 14.22
CA ARG A 50 -7.55 17.39 14.34
C ARG A 50 -6.31 17.88 13.58
N SER A 51 -6.35 19.09 13.00
CA SER A 51 -5.26 19.64 12.19
C SER A 51 -4.83 18.65 11.09
N ILE A 52 -5.81 18.10 10.37
CA ILE A 52 -5.62 17.22 9.23
C ILE A 52 -5.86 18.05 7.96
N ALA A 53 -4.85 18.10 7.07
CA ALA A 53 -4.98 18.75 5.77
C ALA A 53 -5.82 17.87 4.83
N VAL A 54 -6.62 18.49 3.97
CA VAL A 54 -7.52 17.80 3.06
C VAL A 54 -7.27 18.21 1.61
N THR A 55 -7.65 17.33 0.68
CA THR A 55 -7.56 17.59 -0.75
C THR A 55 -8.89 18.11 -1.29
N ALA A 56 -8.81 19.14 -2.14
CA ALA A 56 -9.88 19.56 -3.03
C ALA A 56 -9.52 19.17 -4.47
N SER A 57 -10.39 18.38 -5.10
CA SER A 57 -10.20 17.89 -6.49
C SER A 57 -11.48 17.93 -7.33
N ASP A 58 -12.57 18.42 -6.76
CA ASP A 58 -13.89 18.54 -7.39
C ASP A 58 -14.58 19.80 -6.92
N ARG A 59 -15.21 20.51 -7.83
CA ARG A 59 -15.85 21.80 -7.54
C ARG A 59 -16.99 21.68 -6.51
N ARG A 60 -17.87 20.70 -6.69
CA ARG A 60 -19.02 20.49 -5.82
C ARG A 60 -18.60 20.15 -4.38
N LEU A 61 -17.57 19.29 -4.25
CA LEU A 61 -17.03 18.92 -2.93
C LEU A 61 -16.30 20.09 -2.29
N LEU A 62 -15.57 20.89 -3.05
CA LEU A 62 -14.92 22.09 -2.54
C LEU A 62 -15.94 23.11 -2.02
N ASP A 63 -17.00 23.40 -2.77
CA ASP A 63 -18.06 24.34 -2.34
C ASP A 63 -18.70 23.87 -1.04
N GLY A 64 -19.02 22.59 -0.94
CA GLY A 64 -19.54 21.99 0.28
C GLY A 64 -18.57 22.09 1.47
N LEU A 65 -17.30 21.82 1.24
CA LEU A 65 -16.25 21.90 2.25
C LEU A 65 -16.09 23.34 2.80
N LEU A 66 -16.05 24.33 1.92
CA LEU A 66 -15.95 25.74 2.31
C LEU A 66 -17.18 26.20 3.09
N ALA A 67 -18.38 25.80 2.66
CA ALA A 67 -19.64 26.09 3.36
C ALA A 67 -19.70 25.43 4.76
N ALA A 68 -19.22 24.19 4.88
CA ALA A 68 -19.25 23.44 6.14
C ALA A 68 -18.22 23.94 7.16
N THR A 69 -17.10 24.52 6.68
CA THR A 69 -15.99 24.96 7.55
C THR A 69 -16.38 26.19 8.36
N GLY A 70 -17.05 27.18 7.76
CA GLY A 70 -17.55 28.38 8.43
C GLY A 70 -16.47 29.21 9.16
N ALA A 71 -16.86 30.36 9.68
CA ALA A 71 -16.00 31.20 10.52
C ALA A 71 -16.20 30.82 11.99
N GLU A 72 -15.27 30.04 12.54
CA GLU A 72 -15.19 29.77 13.99
C GLU A 72 -13.89 30.41 14.49
N PRO A 73 -13.95 31.52 15.26
CA PRO A 73 -12.78 32.34 15.61
C PRO A 73 -11.68 31.57 16.34
N ASP A 74 -12.04 30.61 17.19
CA ASP A 74 -11.09 29.86 18.04
C ASP A 74 -10.70 28.50 17.48
N ALA A 75 -11.25 28.11 16.32
CA ALA A 75 -10.91 26.83 15.72
C ALA A 75 -9.62 26.92 14.88
N PRO A 76 -8.81 25.83 14.81
CA PRO A 76 -7.66 25.76 13.92
C PRO A 76 -8.04 26.10 12.46
N VAL A 77 -7.08 26.57 11.68
CA VAL A 77 -7.28 26.79 10.24
C VAL A 77 -7.31 25.44 9.52
N LEU A 78 -8.30 25.21 8.65
CA LEU A 78 -8.33 24.04 7.80
C LEU A 78 -7.35 24.23 6.64
N GLU A 79 -6.36 23.36 6.55
CA GLU A 79 -5.42 23.33 5.43
C GLU A 79 -6.05 22.57 4.27
N VAL A 80 -6.10 23.22 3.10
CA VAL A 80 -6.58 22.63 1.86
C VAL A 80 -5.45 22.58 0.84
N GLN A 81 -5.25 21.45 0.18
CA GLN A 81 -4.38 21.33 -0.97
C GLN A 81 -5.20 21.03 -2.22
N LEU A 82 -4.85 21.64 -3.34
CA LEU A 82 -5.52 21.39 -4.61
C LEU A 82 -4.86 20.22 -5.35
N GLU A 83 -5.65 19.25 -5.75
CA GLU A 83 -5.24 18.30 -6.77
C GLU A 83 -5.43 18.95 -8.14
N LEU A 84 -4.36 18.98 -8.95
CA LEU A 84 -4.39 19.51 -10.30
C LEU A 84 -4.44 18.36 -11.30
N GLU A 85 -5.42 18.39 -12.23
CA GLU A 85 -5.51 17.41 -13.30
C GLU A 85 -4.49 17.75 -14.39
N THR A 86 -3.54 16.85 -14.56
CA THR A 86 -2.43 17.02 -15.53
C THR A 86 -2.33 15.89 -16.55
N GLY A 87 -3.26 14.91 -16.48
CA GLY A 87 -3.29 13.79 -17.41
C GLY A 87 -3.50 12.41 -16.79
N LEU A 88 -3.77 12.33 -15.46
CA LEU A 88 -4.13 11.06 -14.82
C LEU A 88 -5.59 10.65 -15.11
N GLY A 89 -6.50 11.62 -15.25
CA GLY A 89 -7.92 11.36 -15.52
C GLY A 89 -8.69 10.83 -14.33
N ARG A 90 -8.18 11.01 -13.09
CA ARG A 90 -8.82 10.52 -11.87
C ARG A 90 -9.63 11.58 -11.13
N GLY A 91 -9.15 12.78 -11.12
CA GLY A 91 -9.72 13.93 -10.43
C GLY A 91 -8.76 15.12 -10.51
N GLY A 92 -9.16 16.24 -9.93
CA GLY A 92 -8.35 17.44 -9.90
C GLY A 92 -8.91 18.57 -10.76
N PHE A 93 -8.45 19.79 -10.48
CA PHE A 93 -8.83 20.99 -11.21
C PHE A 93 -7.92 21.16 -12.45
N GLY A 94 -8.54 21.27 -13.61
CA GLY A 94 -7.84 21.61 -14.85
C GLY A 94 -7.43 23.09 -14.91
N ALA A 95 -6.69 23.46 -15.96
CA ALA A 95 -6.22 24.84 -16.15
C ALA A 95 -7.34 25.88 -16.16
N GLY A 96 -8.57 25.51 -16.59
CA GLY A 96 -9.73 26.40 -16.61
C GLY A 96 -10.31 26.70 -15.22
N ASP A 97 -10.24 25.74 -14.31
CA ASP A 97 -10.97 25.78 -13.02
C ASP A 97 -10.06 26.03 -11.83
N ALA A 98 -8.76 25.70 -11.97
CA ALA A 98 -7.79 25.75 -10.87
C ALA A 98 -7.68 27.13 -10.23
N TRP A 99 -7.74 28.22 -11.05
CA TRP A 99 -7.68 29.57 -10.53
C TRP A 99 -8.86 29.89 -9.62
N GLN A 100 -10.10 29.59 -10.07
CA GLN A 100 -11.29 29.87 -9.29
C GLN A 100 -11.27 29.06 -7.97
N ALA A 101 -10.91 27.79 -8.04
CA ALA A 101 -10.80 26.95 -6.83
C ALA A 101 -9.76 27.50 -5.85
N ALA A 102 -8.57 27.90 -6.34
CA ALA A 102 -7.52 28.48 -5.51
C ALA A 102 -7.93 29.81 -4.89
N SER A 103 -8.62 30.68 -5.66
CA SER A 103 -9.14 31.97 -5.21
C SER A 103 -10.17 31.80 -4.09
N ASP A 104 -11.11 30.86 -4.27
CA ASP A 104 -12.16 30.59 -3.30
C ASP A 104 -11.59 30.06 -1.99
N VAL A 105 -10.65 29.12 -2.04
CA VAL A 105 -9.92 28.60 -0.86
C VAL A 105 -9.16 29.73 -0.16
N SER A 106 -8.46 30.59 -0.92
CA SER A 106 -7.65 31.67 -0.35
C SER A 106 -8.47 32.78 0.28
N SER A 107 -9.74 32.94 -0.15
CA SER A 107 -10.67 33.97 0.34
C SER A 107 -11.59 33.46 1.44
N ALA A 108 -11.68 32.15 1.64
CA ALA A 108 -12.60 31.55 2.61
C ALA A 108 -12.10 31.72 4.05
N PRO A 109 -12.95 32.19 4.98
CA PRO A 109 -12.56 32.35 6.38
C PRO A 109 -12.30 30.97 7.02
N GLY A 110 -11.24 30.90 7.82
CA GLY A 110 -10.87 29.68 8.55
C GLY A 110 -10.28 28.56 7.68
N VAL A 111 -9.96 28.86 6.41
CA VAL A 111 -9.34 27.93 5.46
C VAL A 111 -8.04 28.54 4.92
N ARG A 112 -7.07 27.70 4.62
CA ARG A 112 -5.79 28.14 4.03
C ARG A 112 -5.42 27.21 2.86
N LEU A 113 -5.03 27.79 1.73
CA LEU A 113 -4.40 27.05 0.64
C LEU A 113 -2.99 26.66 1.07
N ALA A 114 -2.79 25.38 1.38
CA ALA A 114 -1.55 24.85 1.93
C ALA A 114 -0.63 24.20 0.88
N GLY A 115 -1.18 23.87 -0.28
CA GLY A 115 -0.40 23.25 -1.36
C GLY A 115 -1.18 22.97 -2.63
N ALA A 116 -0.43 22.55 -3.64
CA ALA A 116 -1.00 21.95 -4.85
C ALA A 116 -0.19 20.72 -5.25
N TRP A 117 -0.88 19.72 -5.76
CA TRP A 117 -0.25 18.47 -6.17
C TRP A 117 -0.93 17.83 -7.38
N THR A 118 -0.22 16.96 -8.01
CA THR A 118 -0.75 16.04 -9.02
C THR A 118 -0.19 14.64 -8.82
N HIS A 119 -0.64 13.67 -9.61
CA HIS A 119 -0.11 12.31 -9.59
C HIS A 119 0.30 11.89 -11.00
N LEU A 120 1.52 11.40 -11.14
CA LEU A 120 2.05 10.93 -12.41
C LEU A 120 1.41 9.60 -12.79
N GLN A 121 0.95 9.50 -14.03
CA GLN A 121 0.24 8.33 -14.55
C GLN A 121 1.18 7.15 -14.84
N ALA A 122 2.34 7.46 -15.42
CA ALA A 122 3.29 6.44 -15.86
C ALA A 122 4.73 6.97 -15.74
N PRO A 123 5.31 6.91 -14.52
CA PRO A 123 6.65 7.46 -14.27
C PRO A 123 7.76 6.86 -15.15
N GLY A 124 7.56 5.65 -15.70
CA GLY A 124 8.48 5.04 -16.65
C GLY A 124 8.34 5.51 -18.12
N ASP A 125 7.38 6.38 -18.42
CA ASP A 125 7.15 6.99 -19.74
C ASP A 125 7.60 8.46 -19.71
N ASP A 126 8.81 8.74 -20.23
CA ASP A 126 9.42 10.06 -20.16
C ASP A 126 8.57 11.14 -20.84
N GLY A 127 7.95 10.82 -21.96
CA GLY A 127 7.13 11.77 -22.72
C GLY A 127 5.87 12.16 -21.96
N ARG A 128 5.19 11.18 -21.36
CA ARG A 128 3.99 11.38 -20.57
C ARG A 128 4.29 12.10 -19.26
N THR A 129 5.35 11.70 -18.57
CA THR A 129 5.84 12.36 -17.36
C THR A 129 6.19 13.82 -17.62
N ALA A 130 6.96 14.11 -18.68
CA ALA A 130 7.32 15.49 -19.05
C ALA A 130 6.08 16.35 -19.36
N ALA A 131 5.10 15.80 -20.07
CA ALA A 131 3.85 16.50 -20.37
C ALA A 131 3.05 16.84 -19.10
N GLN A 132 2.96 15.91 -18.14
CA GLN A 132 2.28 16.14 -16.86
C GLN A 132 3.01 17.17 -15.99
N VAL A 133 4.34 17.12 -15.92
CA VAL A 133 5.17 18.11 -15.22
C VAL A 133 4.95 19.50 -15.80
N ALA A 134 5.06 19.64 -17.14
CA ALA A 134 4.84 20.91 -17.82
C ALA A 134 3.42 21.47 -17.62
N ALA A 135 2.40 20.60 -17.58
CA ALA A 135 1.03 21.00 -17.27
C ALA A 135 0.90 21.50 -15.82
N PHE A 136 1.52 20.80 -14.86
CA PHE A 136 1.53 21.21 -13.47
C PHE A 136 2.22 22.56 -13.27
N GLU A 137 3.40 22.74 -13.87
CA GLU A 137 4.16 24.00 -13.78
C GLU A 137 3.40 25.17 -14.42
N ARG A 138 2.75 24.94 -15.57
CA ARG A 138 1.93 25.96 -16.22
C ARG A 138 0.76 26.40 -15.33
N ILE A 139 0.00 25.45 -14.78
CA ILE A 139 -1.15 25.76 -13.90
C ILE A 139 -0.65 26.49 -12.63
N SER A 140 0.38 25.97 -11.99
CA SER A 140 0.97 26.59 -10.79
C SER A 140 1.52 27.98 -11.06
N GLY A 141 2.16 28.18 -12.22
CA GLY A 141 2.67 29.47 -12.68
C GLY A 141 1.55 30.48 -12.95
N ASP A 142 0.44 30.06 -13.57
CA ASP A 142 -0.74 30.90 -13.78
C ASP A 142 -1.38 31.36 -12.44
N LEU A 143 -1.41 30.48 -11.43
CA LEU A 143 -1.88 30.84 -10.09
C LEU A 143 -0.96 31.88 -9.45
N ALA A 144 0.35 31.67 -9.51
CA ALA A 144 1.33 32.60 -8.97
C ALA A 144 1.29 33.97 -9.66
N ALA A 145 1.14 34.00 -11.01
CA ALA A 145 1.01 35.23 -11.79
C ALA A 145 -0.24 36.06 -11.41
N ARG A 146 -1.27 35.39 -10.86
CA ARG A 146 -2.48 36.02 -10.34
C ARG A 146 -2.41 36.36 -8.85
N GLY A 147 -1.22 36.24 -8.24
CA GLY A 147 -0.98 36.59 -6.84
C GLY A 147 -1.39 35.52 -5.82
N ILE A 148 -1.71 34.30 -6.28
CA ILE A 148 -2.08 33.20 -5.40
C ILE A 148 -0.86 32.36 -5.06
N ALA A 149 -0.44 32.35 -3.78
CA ALA A 149 0.60 31.49 -3.28
C ALA A 149 0.06 30.08 -3.05
N VAL A 150 0.47 29.11 -3.84
CA VAL A 150 -0.04 27.72 -3.78
C VAL A 150 0.55 26.88 -2.64
N GLY A 151 1.46 27.41 -1.83
CA GLY A 151 2.10 26.65 -0.76
C GLY A 151 3.01 25.52 -1.29
N ARG A 152 2.97 24.34 -0.66
CA ARG A 152 3.80 23.19 -1.06
C ARG A 152 3.33 22.58 -2.38
N ARG A 153 4.29 22.32 -3.25
CA ARG A 153 4.05 21.68 -4.55
C ARG A 153 4.71 20.32 -4.57
N HIS A 154 3.96 19.28 -4.90
CA HIS A 154 4.48 17.92 -4.96
C HIS A 154 3.75 17.05 -5.99
N LEU A 155 4.50 16.22 -6.70
CA LEU A 155 3.97 15.32 -7.72
C LEU A 155 4.64 13.93 -7.71
N ALA A 156 5.91 13.84 -7.32
CA ALA A 156 6.65 12.59 -7.30
C ALA A 156 6.10 11.61 -6.25
N ALA A 157 5.92 10.35 -6.67
CA ALA A 157 5.60 9.20 -5.84
C ALA A 157 6.72 8.15 -5.93
N SER A 158 6.46 6.90 -5.54
CA SER A 158 7.46 5.83 -5.53
C SER A 158 8.15 5.61 -6.87
N GLY A 159 7.41 5.69 -7.99
CA GLY A 159 7.98 5.46 -9.32
C GLY A 159 9.06 6.48 -9.68
N SER A 160 8.75 7.77 -9.60
CA SER A 160 9.70 8.84 -9.90
C SER A 160 10.91 8.82 -8.94
N LEU A 161 10.67 8.49 -7.65
CA LEU A 161 11.74 8.37 -6.67
C LEU A 161 12.70 7.23 -7.02
N VAL A 162 12.19 6.09 -7.44
CA VAL A 162 12.97 4.91 -7.86
C VAL A 162 13.78 5.22 -9.11
N LEU A 163 13.24 5.99 -10.04
CA LEU A 163 13.95 6.39 -11.27
C LEU A 163 14.97 7.52 -11.05
N GLY A 164 14.97 8.16 -9.86
CA GLY A 164 15.84 9.29 -9.59
C GLY A 164 15.50 10.56 -10.39
N GLU A 165 14.24 10.68 -10.80
CA GLU A 165 13.77 11.83 -11.57
C GLU A 165 13.79 13.12 -10.76
N ALA A 166 14.23 14.22 -11.36
CA ALA A 166 14.34 15.55 -10.74
C ALA A 166 12.97 16.28 -10.63
N VAL A 167 11.90 15.54 -10.32
CA VAL A 167 10.54 16.08 -10.24
C VAL A 167 10.01 16.17 -8.81
N SER A 168 10.91 16.24 -7.83
CA SER A 168 10.52 16.20 -6.40
C SER A 168 9.83 17.46 -5.93
N LEU A 169 10.11 18.64 -6.52
CA LEU A 169 9.64 19.95 -6.08
C LEU A 169 9.86 20.15 -4.56
N ASP A 170 8.79 20.50 -3.80
CA ASP A 170 8.87 20.76 -2.37
C ASP A 170 8.71 19.50 -1.52
N GLY A 171 8.41 18.35 -2.15
CA GLY A 171 8.24 17.08 -1.45
C GLY A 171 7.93 15.88 -2.35
N VAL A 172 8.09 14.70 -1.77
CA VAL A 172 7.81 13.42 -2.40
C VAL A 172 6.80 12.61 -1.56
N ARG A 173 6.01 11.77 -2.20
CA ARG A 173 5.01 10.90 -1.56
C ARG A 173 5.29 9.43 -1.84
N PRO A 174 6.38 8.86 -1.31
CA PRO A 174 6.66 7.44 -1.48
C PRO A 174 5.62 6.61 -0.72
N GLY A 175 4.94 5.72 -1.40
CA GLY A 175 4.06 4.72 -0.84
C GLY A 175 4.74 3.34 -0.88
N LEU A 176 4.69 2.68 -2.03
CA LEU A 176 5.22 1.32 -2.23
C LEU A 176 6.70 1.21 -1.85
N ALA A 177 7.53 2.20 -2.18
CA ALA A 177 8.95 2.20 -1.87
C ALA A 177 9.23 2.20 -0.35
N THR A 178 8.32 2.72 0.50
CA THR A 178 8.47 2.65 1.96
C THR A 178 8.27 1.24 2.50
N TYR A 179 7.65 0.35 1.71
CA TYR A 179 7.53 -1.08 2.00
C TYR A 179 8.62 -1.91 1.34
N GLY A 180 9.64 -1.26 0.75
CA GLY A 180 10.77 -1.92 0.10
C GLY A 180 10.41 -2.56 -1.24
N LEU A 181 9.32 -2.13 -1.88
CA LEU A 181 8.87 -2.64 -3.16
C LEU A 181 9.08 -1.60 -4.26
N VAL A 182 9.35 -2.09 -5.46
CA VAL A 182 9.46 -1.30 -6.69
C VAL A 182 8.16 -1.49 -7.49
N PRO A 183 7.62 -0.44 -8.15
CA PRO A 183 6.56 -0.60 -9.12
C PRO A 183 6.87 -1.67 -10.16
N ASP A 184 5.91 -2.57 -10.45
CA ASP A 184 6.17 -3.75 -11.29
C ASP A 184 6.63 -3.38 -12.70
N GLU A 185 6.13 -2.28 -13.25
CA GLU A 185 6.53 -1.72 -14.54
C GLU A 185 7.98 -1.20 -14.56
N LEU A 186 8.60 -1.03 -13.38
CA LEU A 186 9.98 -0.58 -13.22
C LEU A 186 10.93 -1.71 -12.78
N LEU A 187 10.44 -2.95 -12.68
CA LEU A 187 11.28 -4.09 -12.37
C LEU A 187 12.36 -4.26 -13.46
N GLY A 188 13.61 -4.37 -13.04
CA GLY A 188 14.77 -4.43 -13.94
C GLY A 188 15.28 -3.08 -14.41
N ARG A 189 14.61 -1.95 -14.18
CA ARG A 189 15.18 -0.61 -14.21
C ARG A 189 15.79 -0.33 -12.84
N ALA A 190 16.81 0.50 -12.76
CA ALA A 190 17.61 0.70 -11.55
C ALA A 190 16.76 0.84 -10.27
N ALA A 191 16.55 -0.26 -9.56
CA ALA A 191 16.06 -0.18 -8.20
C ALA A 191 17.11 0.56 -7.35
N PRO A 192 16.76 1.52 -6.50
CA PRO A 192 17.69 2.13 -5.59
C PRO A 192 18.36 1.03 -4.76
N ASN A 193 19.70 1.00 -4.74
CA ASN A 193 20.45 0.09 -3.89
C ASN A 193 19.94 0.24 -2.45
N GLY A 194 19.44 -0.83 -1.85
CA GLY A 194 19.02 -0.87 -0.45
C GLY A 194 17.52 -1.02 -0.17
N LEU A 195 16.63 -0.97 -1.17
CA LEU A 195 15.24 -1.34 -0.95
C LEU A 195 15.14 -2.84 -0.61
N ARG A 196 14.54 -3.14 0.54
CA ARG A 196 14.27 -4.50 0.99
C ARG A 196 12.80 -4.64 1.35
N PRO A 197 12.08 -5.63 0.78
CA PRO A 197 10.70 -5.89 1.15
C PRO A 197 10.55 -6.07 2.66
N VAL A 198 9.58 -5.36 3.25
CA VAL A 198 9.30 -5.44 4.70
C VAL A 198 8.23 -6.46 5.04
N LEU A 199 7.58 -7.04 4.03
CA LEU A 199 6.52 -8.04 4.19
C LEU A 199 6.99 -9.39 3.70
N SER A 200 6.76 -10.42 4.51
CA SER A 200 6.79 -11.82 4.11
C SER A 200 5.54 -12.52 4.60
N LEU A 201 5.10 -13.57 3.89
CA LEU A 201 3.91 -14.35 4.23
C LEU A 201 4.32 -15.80 4.43
N HIS A 202 4.07 -16.30 5.65
CA HIS A 202 4.46 -17.63 6.08
C HIS A 202 3.25 -18.43 6.54
N ALA A 203 3.30 -19.75 6.40
CA ALA A 203 2.32 -20.66 6.94
C ALA A 203 2.97 -21.97 7.44
N ARG A 204 2.32 -22.64 8.38
CA ARG A 204 2.64 -24.02 8.72
C ARG A 204 1.44 -24.91 8.40
N PRO A 205 1.66 -26.10 7.87
CA PRO A 205 0.55 -26.99 7.55
C PRO A 205 -0.26 -27.37 8.78
N VAL A 206 -1.57 -27.41 8.64
CA VAL A 206 -2.48 -28.00 9.63
C VAL A 206 -2.65 -29.51 9.44
N ARG A 207 -2.27 -29.99 8.24
CA ARG A 207 -2.29 -31.41 7.87
C ARG A 207 -1.26 -31.68 6.81
N VAL A 208 -0.60 -32.83 6.88
CA VAL A 208 0.18 -33.41 5.78
C VAL A 208 -0.25 -34.87 5.68
N ALA A 209 -0.55 -35.32 4.46
CA ALA A 209 -1.03 -36.69 4.23
C ALA A 209 -0.55 -37.25 2.91
N ASP A 210 -0.30 -38.53 2.89
CA ASP A 210 -0.07 -39.32 1.68
C ASP A 210 -1.42 -39.71 1.07
N LEU A 211 -1.63 -39.37 -0.18
CA LEU A 211 -2.86 -39.61 -0.93
C LEU A 211 -2.57 -40.49 -2.12
N PRO A 212 -3.45 -41.46 -2.44
CA PRO A 212 -3.26 -42.33 -3.61
C PRO A 212 -3.38 -41.54 -4.92
N ALA A 213 -2.88 -42.16 -6.01
CA ALA A 213 -3.13 -41.67 -7.36
C ALA A 213 -4.65 -41.58 -7.61
N GLY A 214 -5.08 -40.61 -8.41
CA GLY A 214 -6.48 -40.37 -8.73
C GLY A 214 -7.25 -39.58 -7.68
N THR A 215 -6.61 -39.07 -6.64
CA THR A 215 -7.27 -38.22 -5.61
C THR A 215 -7.44 -36.81 -6.13
N GLY A 216 -8.68 -36.32 -6.16
CA GLY A 216 -8.98 -34.91 -6.45
C GLY A 216 -8.61 -33.99 -5.26
N ILE A 217 -8.00 -32.84 -5.54
CA ILE A 217 -7.57 -31.88 -4.51
C ILE A 217 -8.49 -30.67 -4.48
N SER A 218 -9.02 -30.35 -3.29
CA SER A 218 -9.89 -29.21 -3.04
C SER A 218 -11.27 -29.28 -3.71
N TYR A 219 -12.07 -28.23 -3.57
CA TYR A 219 -13.43 -28.13 -4.12
C TYR A 219 -13.44 -28.08 -5.64
N GLY A 220 -14.38 -28.83 -6.29
CA GLY A 220 -14.49 -28.88 -7.73
C GLY A 220 -13.12 -29.21 -8.35
N PRO A 221 -12.60 -30.43 -8.14
CA PRO A 221 -11.16 -30.70 -8.25
C PRO A 221 -10.65 -30.38 -9.66
N SER A 222 -9.89 -29.28 -9.73
CA SER A 222 -9.14 -28.85 -10.93
C SER A 222 -7.73 -29.44 -11.00
N PHE A 223 -7.35 -30.20 -9.96
CA PHE A 223 -6.11 -30.97 -9.88
C PHE A 223 -6.43 -32.37 -9.33
N THR A 224 -5.83 -33.37 -9.92
CA THR A 224 -5.93 -34.79 -9.49
C THR A 224 -4.52 -35.36 -9.43
N THR A 225 -4.18 -36.06 -8.35
CA THR A 225 -2.87 -36.69 -8.20
C THR A 225 -2.65 -37.77 -9.27
N ALA A 226 -1.58 -37.62 -10.06
CA ALA A 226 -1.24 -38.62 -11.10
C ALA A 226 -0.54 -39.87 -10.53
N ARG A 227 -0.01 -39.78 -9.32
CA ARG A 227 0.72 -40.80 -8.57
C ARG A 227 0.42 -40.68 -7.08
N PRO A 228 0.82 -41.64 -6.24
CA PRO A 228 0.82 -41.42 -4.79
C PRO A 228 1.58 -40.14 -4.47
N SER A 229 0.92 -39.20 -3.78
CA SER A 229 1.41 -37.85 -3.56
C SER A 229 1.26 -37.46 -2.11
N ARG A 230 2.25 -36.70 -1.59
CA ARG A 230 2.23 -36.11 -0.26
C ARG A 230 1.74 -34.68 -0.35
N ILE A 231 0.60 -34.40 0.27
CA ILE A 231 -0.10 -33.10 0.19
C ILE A 231 -0.13 -32.43 1.54
N ALA A 232 0.37 -31.20 1.61
CA ALA A 232 0.30 -30.32 2.77
C ALA A 232 -0.86 -29.35 2.63
N THR A 233 -1.68 -29.22 3.67
CA THR A 233 -2.78 -28.23 3.75
C THR A 233 -2.32 -27.05 4.58
N LEU A 234 -2.20 -25.89 3.95
CA LEU A 234 -1.83 -24.62 4.58
C LEU A 234 -3.11 -23.85 4.96
N PRO A 235 -3.23 -23.33 6.19
CA PRO A 235 -4.40 -22.59 6.67
C PRO A 235 -4.37 -21.14 6.16
N LEU A 236 -4.46 -20.96 4.86
CA LEU A 236 -4.43 -19.68 4.16
C LEU A 236 -5.25 -19.80 2.88
N GLY A 237 -6.24 -18.95 2.70
CA GLY A 237 -7.11 -18.97 1.52
C GLY A 237 -7.55 -17.57 1.09
N TYR A 238 -8.59 -17.49 0.24
CA TYR A 238 -9.00 -16.21 -0.32
C TYR A 238 -9.59 -15.25 0.73
N ALA A 239 -10.08 -15.71 1.86
CA ALA A 239 -10.50 -14.84 2.97
C ALA A 239 -9.30 -14.22 3.73
N ASP A 240 -8.08 -14.74 3.51
CA ASP A 240 -6.83 -14.20 4.03
C ASP A 240 -6.14 -13.24 3.05
N GLY A 241 -6.67 -13.12 1.83
CA GLY A 241 -6.08 -12.35 0.75
C GLY A 241 -5.30 -13.20 -0.27
N TRP A 242 -5.19 -14.53 -0.08
CA TRP A 242 -4.60 -15.43 -1.05
C TRP A 242 -5.61 -15.79 -2.13
N ALA A 243 -5.62 -15.02 -3.21
CA ALA A 243 -6.71 -15.01 -4.18
C ALA A 243 -6.98 -16.36 -4.85
N ARG A 244 -8.27 -16.62 -5.15
CA ARG A 244 -8.70 -17.83 -5.87
C ARG A 244 -8.08 -17.93 -7.28
N ALA A 245 -7.71 -16.80 -7.90
CA ALA A 245 -7.00 -16.76 -9.17
C ALA A 245 -5.62 -17.46 -9.15
N LEU A 246 -5.04 -17.67 -7.97
CA LEU A 246 -3.77 -18.38 -7.76
C LEU A 246 -3.93 -19.93 -7.80
N SER A 247 -5.14 -20.46 -7.99
CA SER A 247 -5.40 -21.91 -8.07
C SER A 247 -4.56 -22.55 -9.17
N ASN A 248 -3.74 -23.55 -8.83
CA ASN A 248 -2.79 -24.24 -9.72
C ASN A 248 -1.76 -23.33 -10.43
N ARG A 249 -1.55 -22.12 -9.96
CA ARG A 249 -0.67 -21.12 -10.62
C ARG A 249 0.45 -20.60 -9.73
N ALA A 250 0.32 -20.75 -8.43
CA ALA A 250 1.28 -20.25 -7.46
C ALA A 250 2.15 -21.37 -6.90
N GLU A 251 3.23 -20.97 -6.27
CA GLU A 251 4.16 -21.84 -5.57
C GLU A 251 4.36 -21.37 -4.12
N ALA A 252 4.96 -22.21 -3.30
CA ALA A 252 5.48 -21.86 -1.99
C ALA A 252 6.91 -22.40 -1.84
N LEU A 253 7.66 -21.84 -0.89
CA LEU A 253 8.96 -22.41 -0.51
C LEU A 253 8.79 -23.30 0.70
N VAL A 254 9.47 -24.43 0.71
CA VAL A 254 9.67 -25.29 1.89
C VAL A 254 11.07 -25.84 1.86
N ARG A 255 11.81 -25.72 2.96
CA ARG A 255 13.23 -26.15 3.08
C ARG A 255 14.13 -25.59 1.98
N GLY A 256 13.86 -24.35 1.53
CA GLY A 256 14.63 -23.70 0.46
C GLY A 256 14.30 -24.16 -0.97
N GLY A 257 13.35 -25.09 -1.15
CA GLY A 257 12.86 -25.55 -2.44
C GLY A 257 11.48 -24.99 -2.79
N ARG A 258 11.18 -24.82 -4.08
CA ARG A 258 9.85 -24.44 -4.58
C ARG A 258 8.96 -25.68 -4.70
N VAL A 259 7.72 -25.55 -4.25
CA VAL A 259 6.69 -26.57 -4.39
C VAL A 259 5.42 -25.96 -4.99
N PRO A 260 4.71 -26.67 -5.89
CA PRO A 260 3.50 -26.16 -6.49
C PRO A 260 2.34 -26.12 -5.46
N LEU A 261 1.52 -25.07 -5.54
CA LEU A 261 0.23 -25.02 -4.89
C LEU A 261 -0.82 -25.60 -5.85
N VAL A 262 -1.50 -26.65 -5.41
CA VAL A 262 -2.34 -27.49 -6.25
C VAL A 262 -3.81 -27.48 -5.85
N GLY A 263 -4.68 -27.59 -6.83
CA GLY A 263 -6.13 -27.51 -6.66
C GLY A 263 -6.65 -26.08 -6.50
N ASN A 264 -7.95 -25.94 -6.33
CA ASN A 264 -8.58 -24.65 -6.15
C ASN A 264 -8.26 -24.08 -4.75
N VAL A 265 -7.84 -22.82 -4.67
CA VAL A 265 -7.74 -22.10 -3.41
C VAL A 265 -9.13 -22.03 -2.78
N ALA A 266 -9.25 -22.53 -1.55
CA ALA A 266 -10.49 -22.47 -0.75
C ALA A 266 -10.56 -21.17 0.06
N MET A 267 -11.64 -20.99 0.84
CA MET A 267 -11.81 -19.81 1.68
C MET A 267 -10.66 -19.65 2.69
N ASP A 268 -10.28 -20.76 3.34
CA ASP A 268 -9.36 -20.77 4.48
C ASP A 268 -8.19 -21.75 4.30
N ALA A 269 -8.00 -22.29 3.07
CA ALA A 269 -6.95 -23.27 2.84
C ALA A 269 -6.45 -23.26 1.38
N VAL A 270 -5.16 -23.56 1.23
CA VAL A 270 -4.50 -23.92 -0.03
C VAL A 270 -3.65 -25.16 0.20
N MET A 271 -3.50 -26.02 -0.81
CA MET A 271 -2.74 -27.25 -0.73
C MET A 271 -1.46 -27.15 -1.53
N ALA A 272 -0.37 -27.71 -0.97
CA ALA A 272 0.92 -27.82 -1.62
C ALA A 272 1.26 -29.29 -1.87
N ASP A 273 1.72 -29.60 -3.08
CA ASP A 273 2.30 -30.91 -3.38
C ASP A 273 3.78 -30.93 -2.97
N VAL A 274 4.09 -31.70 -1.94
CA VAL A 274 5.43 -31.81 -1.35
C VAL A 274 6.07 -33.18 -1.58
N THR A 275 5.54 -33.91 -2.55
CA THR A 275 5.97 -35.30 -2.85
C THR A 275 7.45 -35.38 -3.15
N ASP A 276 8.00 -34.42 -3.90
CA ASP A 276 9.38 -34.44 -4.40
C ASP A 276 10.36 -33.62 -3.53
N VAL A 277 9.93 -33.16 -2.36
CA VAL A 277 10.84 -32.44 -1.45
C VAL A 277 11.88 -33.41 -0.91
N PRO A 278 13.18 -33.14 -1.13
CA PRO A 278 14.24 -34.07 -0.75
C PRO A 278 14.41 -34.17 0.77
N GLY A 279 14.94 -35.30 1.23
CA GLY A 279 15.23 -35.59 2.63
C GLY A 279 14.06 -36.23 3.37
N GLU A 280 13.96 -35.96 4.67
CA GLU A 280 12.86 -36.47 5.49
C GLU A 280 11.50 -35.97 4.96
N PRO A 281 10.43 -36.78 5.07
CA PRO A 281 9.12 -36.37 4.61
C PRO A 281 8.66 -35.04 5.28
N VAL A 282 8.15 -34.10 4.47
CA VAL A 282 7.59 -32.85 4.99
C VAL A 282 6.47 -33.13 5.99
N GLY A 283 6.48 -32.44 7.14
CA GLY A 283 5.53 -32.57 8.23
C GLY A 283 4.87 -31.26 8.64
N VAL A 284 4.03 -31.31 9.66
CA VAL A 284 3.25 -30.14 10.14
C VAL A 284 4.12 -29.06 10.81
N HIS A 285 5.35 -29.36 11.13
CA HIS A 285 6.28 -28.41 11.75
C HIS A 285 7.12 -27.64 10.70
N ASP A 286 7.11 -28.07 9.44
CA ASP A 286 7.82 -27.37 8.37
C ASP A 286 7.16 -26.02 8.08
N GLU A 287 7.99 -24.99 7.92
CA GLU A 287 7.53 -23.67 7.53
C GLU A 287 7.49 -23.52 6.03
N PHE A 288 6.39 -23.00 5.52
CA PHE A 288 6.21 -22.60 4.13
C PHE A 288 6.28 -21.09 4.01
N VAL A 289 6.97 -20.60 2.98
CA VAL A 289 7.02 -19.18 2.62
C VAL A 289 6.28 -18.99 1.31
N LEU A 290 5.22 -18.18 1.35
CA LEU A 290 4.39 -17.87 0.18
C LEU A 290 4.81 -16.55 -0.47
N ILE A 291 5.32 -15.60 0.34
CA ILE A 291 6.00 -14.38 -0.10
C ILE A 291 7.20 -14.19 0.81
N GLY A 292 8.40 -14.06 0.25
CA GLY A 292 9.62 -13.88 1.02
C GLY A 292 10.75 -14.81 0.57
N GLN A 293 11.71 -15.00 1.47
CA GLN A 293 12.93 -15.76 1.21
C GLN A 293 13.06 -16.95 2.17
N GLN A 294 13.53 -18.09 1.67
CA GLN A 294 13.92 -19.24 2.48
C GLN A 294 15.18 -19.86 1.86
N GLY A 295 16.30 -19.79 2.57
CA GLY A 295 17.62 -20.09 1.99
C GLY A 295 17.92 -19.12 0.85
N ASP A 296 18.32 -19.64 -0.30
CA ASP A 296 18.60 -18.86 -1.51
C ASP A 296 17.37 -18.65 -2.40
N ALA A 297 16.26 -19.35 -2.12
CA ALA A 297 15.04 -19.23 -2.89
C ALA A 297 14.19 -18.05 -2.42
N VAL A 298 13.57 -17.36 -3.38
CA VAL A 298 12.74 -16.19 -3.14
C VAL A 298 11.43 -16.29 -3.93
N ILE A 299 10.30 -15.97 -3.31
CA ILE A 299 9.04 -15.66 -3.98
C ILE A 299 8.70 -14.21 -3.65
N THR A 300 8.68 -13.35 -4.65
CA THR A 300 8.40 -11.92 -4.48
C THR A 300 6.90 -11.62 -4.58
N ALA A 301 6.48 -10.44 -4.11
CA ALA A 301 5.11 -9.96 -4.36
C ALA A 301 4.83 -9.82 -5.86
N ALA A 302 5.85 -9.51 -6.68
CA ALA A 302 5.74 -9.43 -8.13
C ALA A 302 5.53 -10.81 -8.78
N ASP A 303 6.16 -11.87 -8.28
CA ASP A 303 5.91 -13.24 -8.76
C ASP A 303 4.44 -13.64 -8.51
N VAL A 304 3.92 -13.34 -7.32
CA VAL A 304 2.52 -13.59 -6.97
C VAL A 304 1.57 -12.71 -7.80
N ALA A 305 1.93 -11.45 -8.05
CA ALA A 305 1.16 -10.55 -8.89
C ALA A 305 1.07 -11.07 -10.33
N ALA A 306 2.17 -11.51 -10.92
CA ALA A 306 2.21 -12.12 -12.25
C ALA A 306 1.36 -13.40 -12.32
N ALA A 307 1.44 -14.28 -11.31
CA ALA A 307 0.63 -15.50 -11.25
C ALA A 307 -0.87 -15.21 -11.13
N ARG A 308 -1.26 -14.07 -10.58
CA ARG A 308 -2.63 -13.62 -10.34
C ARG A 308 -3.19 -12.69 -11.43
N ASP A 309 -2.33 -12.22 -12.35
CA ASP A 309 -2.65 -11.22 -13.37
C ASP A 309 -3.05 -9.86 -12.74
N THR A 310 -2.19 -9.34 -11.88
CA THR A 310 -2.37 -8.07 -11.17
C THR A 310 -1.01 -7.39 -10.89
N ASN A 311 -0.94 -6.51 -9.91
CA ASN A 311 0.25 -5.79 -9.49
C ASN A 311 0.60 -6.05 -8.01
N SER A 312 1.84 -5.74 -7.63
CA SER A 312 2.35 -5.94 -6.27
C SER A 312 1.58 -5.15 -5.21
N TRP A 313 0.99 -3.98 -5.55
CA TRP A 313 0.16 -3.20 -4.62
C TRP A 313 -1.06 -4.01 -4.18
N GLU A 314 -1.79 -4.60 -5.12
CA GLU A 314 -2.97 -5.39 -4.81
C GLU A 314 -2.59 -6.63 -3.98
N VAL A 315 -1.48 -7.30 -4.32
CA VAL A 315 -1.01 -8.47 -3.55
C VAL A 315 -0.81 -8.12 -2.08
N VAL A 316 -0.06 -7.07 -1.77
CA VAL A 316 0.28 -6.75 -0.37
C VAL A 316 -0.87 -6.09 0.40
N THR A 317 -1.75 -5.35 -0.29
CA THR A 317 -2.88 -4.66 0.37
C THR A 317 -4.06 -5.58 0.65
N THR A 318 -4.21 -6.68 -0.10
CA THR A 318 -5.32 -7.63 0.10
C THR A 318 -5.09 -8.59 1.27
N ILE A 319 -3.87 -8.68 1.84
CA ILE A 319 -3.65 -9.53 3.03
C ILE A 319 -4.55 -9.07 4.17
N ALA A 320 -5.49 -9.93 4.55
CA ALA A 320 -6.57 -9.59 5.47
C ALA A 320 -6.08 -9.31 6.90
N ALA A 321 -6.83 -8.50 7.65
CA ALA A 321 -6.50 -8.15 9.03
C ALA A 321 -6.50 -9.36 9.97
N ARG A 322 -7.20 -10.45 9.63
CA ARG A 322 -7.24 -11.69 10.41
C ARG A 322 -5.94 -12.50 10.37
N VAL A 323 -5.06 -12.24 9.37
CA VAL A 323 -3.73 -12.86 9.33
C VAL A 323 -2.85 -12.21 10.40
N PRO A 324 -2.32 -12.99 11.36
CA PRO A 324 -1.45 -12.44 12.40
C PRO A 324 -0.23 -11.74 11.79
N ARG A 325 0.10 -10.57 12.30
CA ARG A 325 1.28 -9.80 11.88
C ARG A 325 2.31 -9.79 12.98
N VAL A 326 3.49 -10.34 12.69
CA VAL A 326 4.64 -10.31 13.58
C VAL A 326 5.60 -9.24 13.08
N TYR A 327 5.82 -8.21 13.88
CA TYR A 327 6.73 -7.12 13.54
C TYR A 327 8.11 -7.44 14.12
N HIS A 328 9.13 -7.34 13.26
CA HIS A 328 10.53 -7.56 13.62
C HIS A 328 11.32 -6.26 13.58
N ALA A 329 12.27 -6.10 14.49
CA ALA A 329 13.34 -5.12 14.40
C ALA A 329 14.67 -5.85 14.58
N ALA A 330 15.60 -5.66 13.61
CA ALA A 330 16.87 -6.39 13.57
C ALA A 330 16.69 -7.92 13.72
N SER A 331 15.75 -8.49 12.97
CA SER A 331 15.38 -9.93 12.97
C SER A 331 14.83 -10.48 14.29
N VAL A 332 14.53 -9.60 15.26
CA VAL A 332 13.94 -10.01 16.55
C VAL A 332 12.46 -9.61 16.56
N PRO A 333 11.52 -10.53 16.87
CA PRO A 333 10.11 -10.20 17.06
C PRO A 333 9.95 -9.14 18.16
N ARG A 334 9.15 -8.10 17.91
CA ARG A 334 8.90 -7.01 18.84
C ARG A 334 7.45 -6.90 19.26
N GLU A 335 6.57 -7.18 18.32
CA GLU A 335 5.13 -7.02 18.49
C GLU A 335 4.41 -8.04 17.63
N THR A 336 3.30 -8.58 18.13
CA THR A 336 2.38 -9.41 17.35
C THR A 336 1.00 -8.79 17.40
N ARG A 337 0.41 -8.55 16.25
CA ARG A 337 -0.95 -8.04 16.12
C ARG A 337 -1.87 -9.14 15.60
N THR A 338 -2.98 -9.34 16.30
CA THR A 338 -4.04 -10.30 15.93
C THR A 338 -5.41 -9.59 15.94
N LEU A 339 -6.48 -10.28 15.54
CA LEU A 339 -7.84 -9.73 15.64
C LEU A 339 -8.31 -9.49 17.08
N VAL A 340 -7.73 -10.22 18.05
CA VAL A 340 -8.15 -10.13 19.46
C VAL A 340 -7.28 -9.20 20.30
N GLY A 341 -6.27 -8.58 19.71
CA GLY A 341 -5.41 -7.59 20.36
C GLY A 341 -3.97 -7.65 19.90
N ASP A 342 -3.19 -6.72 20.43
CA ASP A 342 -1.77 -6.60 20.17
C ASP A 342 -1.00 -7.20 21.36
N GLU A 343 -0.14 -8.18 21.10
CA GLU A 343 0.82 -8.67 22.08
C GLU A 343 2.16 -7.97 21.86
N VAL A 344 2.54 -7.11 22.79
CA VAL A 344 3.91 -6.58 22.86
C VAL A 344 4.81 -7.67 23.40
N GLY A 345 5.87 -8.01 22.66
CA GLY A 345 6.77 -9.09 23.02
C GLY A 345 7.24 -8.99 24.47
N ARG A 346 6.74 -9.88 25.32
CA ARG A 346 7.34 -10.11 26.64
C ARG A 346 8.74 -10.62 26.38
N ARG A 347 9.76 -9.85 26.78
CA ARG A 347 11.12 -10.36 26.91
C ARG A 347 10.99 -11.67 27.69
N SER A 348 11.33 -12.79 27.06
CA SER A 348 11.62 -14.00 27.80
C SER A 348 12.92 -13.76 28.57
N ALA A 349 12.79 -13.14 29.74
CA ALA A 349 13.76 -13.29 30.81
C ALA A 349 13.46 -14.63 31.45
N ARG A 350 13.99 -15.69 30.86
CA ARG A 350 14.32 -16.91 31.63
C ARG A 350 15.57 -17.50 31.00
N ALA A 351 16.52 -17.62 31.89
CA ALA A 351 17.88 -18.14 31.82
C ALA A 351 18.02 -19.46 31.05
#